data_b57e94704774d8536c4a497f6e812c6c
#
_entry.id   b57e94704774d8536c4a497f6e812c6c
#
_cell.length_a   1.000
_cell.length_b   1.000
_cell.length_c   1.000
_cell.angle_alpha   90.00
_cell.angle_beta   90.00
_cell.angle_gamma   90.00
#
_symmetry.space_group_name_H-M   'P 1'
#
loop_
_entity.id
_entity.type
_entity.pdbx_description
1 polymer ?
#
loop_
_entity_poly.entity_id
_entity_poly.type
_entity_poly.pdbx_seq_one_letter_code
_entity_poly.pdbx_strand_id
1 'polypeptide(L)'
;MHLFYLTILAAATFIWGWIFYKREYHPQPYKVIAVSFVAGLLTMLPVFGYKYVYVHFFPHLSEIRILEPLVESAFFEGLLFFFVNMLIVVSILTVFSGLTSLMLTLFKYETLQNIKNTLKDGEFEYVTMSSMLALLIFAERLLEESLDVSILHTMVGVIMFLAIIEEYVKHLTVRFIDDRRIKDVDDAITLSIVVGLAFSFIETIIYAVNTGDMAIVLPRALLTMPIHLIASGIFGYYYGLAHFAKPITAAEYKEKKYRIRFKWFHTVLRMKKSDVYEEEKIAQGLVMATLFHTIANILFELDLAFITVPLIVAGLMAITYYYKESHFIYRLLHKRAKLK
;
A
#
# COMPACT_ATOMS: atom_id res chain seq x y z
N MET A 1 -1.00 25.27 22.49
CA MET A 1 -1.09 25.29 21.02
C MET A 1 -0.93 23.87 20.42
N HIS A 2 0.12 23.10 20.74
CA HIS A 2 0.33 21.74 20.23
C HIS A 2 -0.86 20.79 20.49
N LEU A 3 -1.42 20.80 21.69
CA LEU A 3 -2.56 19.94 22.04
C LEU A 3 -3.79 20.22 21.16
N PHE A 4 -4.03 21.47 20.80
CA PHE A 4 -5.13 21.87 19.93
C PHE A 4 -5.01 21.22 18.54
N TYR A 5 -3.85 21.28 17.89
CA TYR A 5 -3.63 20.67 16.58
C TYR A 5 -3.69 19.14 16.61
N LEU A 6 -3.15 18.52 17.67
CA LEU A 6 -3.29 17.08 17.86
C LEU A 6 -4.74 16.64 18.05
N THR A 7 -5.56 17.45 18.75
CA THR A 7 -6.98 17.20 18.90
C THR A 7 -7.71 17.30 17.57
N ILE A 8 -7.38 18.29 16.73
CA ILE A 8 -7.94 18.41 15.37
C ILE A 8 -7.59 17.18 14.53
N LEU A 9 -6.33 16.75 14.55
CA LEU A 9 -5.87 15.60 13.80
C LEU A 9 -6.59 14.31 14.24
N ALA A 10 -6.69 14.09 15.54
CA ALA A 10 -7.41 12.94 16.10
C ALA A 10 -8.90 12.98 15.75
N ALA A 11 -9.55 14.15 15.86
CA ALA A 11 -10.94 14.33 15.49
C ALA A 11 -11.17 14.07 13.99
N ALA A 12 -10.32 14.60 13.12
CA ALA A 12 -10.41 14.35 11.68
C ALA A 12 -10.26 12.87 11.34
N THR A 13 -9.27 12.20 11.94
CA THR A 13 -9.05 10.76 11.78
C THR A 13 -10.27 9.96 12.20
N PHE A 14 -10.82 10.28 13.37
CA PHE A 14 -12.04 9.62 13.88
C PHE A 14 -13.24 9.87 12.98
N ILE A 15 -13.47 11.11 12.53
CA ILE A 15 -14.61 11.46 11.66
C ILE A 15 -14.53 10.69 10.34
N TRP A 16 -13.38 10.70 9.68
CA TRP A 16 -13.17 9.96 8.43
C TRP A 16 -13.37 8.45 8.64
N GLY A 17 -12.74 7.88 9.66
CA GLY A 17 -12.89 6.46 9.99
C GLY A 17 -14.36 6.09 10.27
N TRP A 18 -15.07 6.92 11.03
CA TRP A 18 -16.49 6.71 11.36
C TRP A 18 -17.39 6.75 10.14
N ILE A 19 -17.18 7.70 9.22
CA ILE A 19 -17.96 7.82 7.99
C ILE A 19 -17.91 6.53 7.17
N PHE A 20 -16.72 5.95 7.01
CA PHE A 20 -16.53 4.73 6.20
C PHE A 20 -16.91 3.46 6.96
N TYR A 21 -16.65 3.38 8.24
CA TYR A 21 -17.14 2.29 9.11
C TYR A 21 -18.66 2.13 9.06
N LYS A 22 -19.40 3.24 9.01
CA LYS A 22 -20.87 3.22 8.89
C LYS A 22 -21.40 2.79 7.52
N ARG A 23 -20.55 2.74 6.50
CA ARG A 23 -20.93 2.27 5.15
C ARG A 23 -20.78 0.76 4.97
N GLU A 24 -20.09 0.12 5.87
CA GLU A 24 -19.91 -1.32 5.89
C GLU A 24 -21.24 -2.04 6.15
N TYR A 25 -21.51 -3.10 5.38
CA TYR A 25 -22.77 -3.83 5.49
C TYR A 25 -22.85 -4.67 6.77
N HIS A 26 -21.71 -5.27 7.17
CA HIS A 26 -21.52 -5.98 8.42
C HIS A 26 -20.32 -5.41 9.18
N PRO A 27 -20.48 -4.32 9.93
CA PRO A 27 -19.35 -3.60 10.53
C PRO A 27 -18.45 -4.53 11.35
N GLN A 28 -17.15 -4.43 11.08
CA GLN A 28 -16.12 -5.16 11.79
C GLN A 28 -16.12 -4.85 13.30
N PRO A 29 -15.79 -5.80 14.18
CA PRO A 29 -15.64 -5.53 15.60
C PRO A 29 -14.65 -4.41 15.88
N TYR A 30 -14.95 -3.51 16.81
CA TYR A 30 -14.06 -2.37 17.18
C TYR A 30 -12.63 -2.81 17.53
N LYS A 31 -12.46 -4.02 18.10
CA LYS A 31 -11.13 -4.58 18.34
C LYS A 31 -10.32 -4.74 17.05
N VAL A 32 -10.97 -5.21 15.97
CA VAL A 32 -10.32 -5.37 14.66
C VAL A 32 -9.90 -4.01 14.12
N ILE A 33 -10.80 -3.02 14.15
CA ILE A 33 -10.52 -1.65 13.73
C ILE A 33 -9.37 -1.03 14.54
N ALA A 34 -9.38 -1.19 15.87
CA ALA A 34 -8.32 -0.66 16.73
C ALA A 34 -6.96 -1.31 16.44
N VAL A 35 -6.92 -2.64 16.26
CA VAL A 35 -5.68 -3.36 15.92
C VAL A 35 -5.19 -2.95 14.52
N SER A 36 -6.09 -2.79 13.55
CA SER A 36 -5.73 -2.30 12.20
C SER A 36 -5.16 -0.90 12.24
N PHE A 37 -5.73 -0.02 13.07
CA PHE A 37 -5.20 1.32 13.27
C PHE A 37 -3.79 1.31 13.86
N VAL A 38 -3.57 0.54 14.94
CA VAL A 38 -2.24 0.40 15.56
C VAL A 38 -1.23 -0.20 14.59
N ALA A 39 -1.62 -1.24 13.83
CA ALA A 39 -0.76 -1.81 12.79
C ALA A 39 -0.44 -0.77 11.70
N GLY A 40 -1.43 0.04 11.31
CA GLY A 40 -1.25 1.14 10.36
C GLY A 40 -0.24 2.21 10.83
N LEU A 41 -0.17 2.51 12.13
CA LEU A 41 0.87 3.40 12.66
C LEU A 41 2.29 2.85 12.44
N LEU A 42 2.45 1.52 12.50
CA LEU A 42 3.75 0.88 12.29
C LEU A 42 4.23 0.93 10.83
N THR A 43 3.32 1.17 9.87
CA THR A 43 3.67 1.24 8.45
C THR A 43 4.68 2.34 8.11
N MET A 44 4.81 3.36 8.99
CA MET A 44 5.84 4.40 8.81
C MET A 44 7.26 3.90 9.08
N LEU A 45 7.44 2.83 9.85
CA LEU A 45 8.78 2.33 10.20
C LEU A 45 9.60 1.90 8.97
N PRO A 46 9.07 1.07 8.04
CA PRO A 46 9.81 0.73 6.83
C PRO A 46 10.05 1.91 5.90
N VAL A 47 9.12 2.87 5.82
CA VAL A 47 9.29 4.07 4.99
C VAL A 47 10.45 4.91 5.51
N PHE A 48 10.50 5.18 6.83
CA PHE A 48 11.62 5.89 7.44
C PHE A 48 12.92 5.09 7.41
N GLY A 49 12.84 3.80 7.70
CA GLY A 49 13.99 2.92 7.64
C GLY A 49 14.65 2.95 6.27
N TYR A 50 13.86 2.85 5.21
CA TYR A 50 14.35 2.96 3.85
C TYR A 50 14.96 4.35 3.56
N LYS A 51 14.25 5.42 3.88
CA LYS A 51 14.73 6.79 3.70
C LYS A 51 16.04 7.05 4.47
N TYR A 52 16.11 6.59 5.72
CA TYR A 52 17.32 6.73 6.54
C TYR A 52 18.51 6.01 5.92
N VAL A 53 18.33 4.75 5.52
CA VAL A 53 19.40 3.95 4.90
C VAL A 53 19.80 4.55 3.56
N TYR A 54 18.84 4.98 2.74
CA TYR A 54 19.12 5.61 1.45
C TYR A 54 20.00 6.86 1.62
N VAL A 55 19.65 7.76 2.53
CA VAL A 55 20.37 9.03 2.73
C VAL A 55 21.75 8.82 3.36
N HIS A 56 21.91 7.86 4.27
CA HIS A 56 23.14 7.74 5.06
C HIS A 56 24.09 6.66 4.56
N PHE A 57 23.59 5.63 3.89
CA PHE A 57 24.39 4.49 3.48
C PHE A 57 24.80 4.54 2.00
N PHE A 58 23.90 4.93 1.11
CA PHE A 58 24.16 4.94 -0.33
C PHE A 58 25.31 5.85 -0.78
N PRO A 59 25.49 7.09 -0.24
CA PRO A 59 26.60 7.95 -0.62
C PRO A 59 27.98 7.34 -0.33
N HIS A 60 28.06 6.44 0.66
CA HIS A 60 29.33 5.83 1.08
C HIS A 60 29.64 4.49 0.39
N LEU A 61 28.72 3.94 -0.40
CA LEU A 61 28.96 2.68 -1.14
C LEU A 61 30.07 2.82 -2.18
N SER A 62 30.15 3.96 -2.85
CA SER A 62 31.22 4.28 -3.81
C SER A 62 32.60 4.49 -3.18
N GLU A 63 32.66 4.75 -1.87
CA GLU A 63 33.91 4.95 -1.11
C GLU A 63 34.54 3.65 -0.64
N ILE A 64 33.86 2.50 -0.81
CA ILE A 64 34.37 1.19 -0.39
C ILE A 64 35.41 0.71 -1.40
N ARG A 65 36.70 0.87 -1.07
CA ARG A 65 37.87 0.53 -1.91
C ARG A 65 37.85 -0.87 -2.52
N ILE A 66 37.24 -1.87 -1.85
CA ILE A 66 37.13 -3.25 -2.35
C ILE A 66 36.22 -3.33 -3.58
N LEU A 67 35.32 -2.36 -3.75
CA LEU A 67 34.35 -2.30 -4.84
C LEU A 67 34.81 -1.40 -6.01
N GLU A 68 35.92 -0.66 -5.81
CA GLU A 68 36.49 0.25 -6.81
C GLU A 68 36.68 -0.41 -8.21
N PRO A 69 37.22 -1.64 -8.33
CA PRO A 69 37.37 -2.30 -9.64
C PRO A 69 36.06 -2.77 -10.26
N LEU A 70 35.01 -2.97 -9.45
CA LEU A 70 33.67 -3.37 -9.89
C LEU A 70 32.83 -2.18 -10.32
N VAL A 71 33.16 -0.99 -9.82
CA VAL A 71 32.41 0.27 -10.03
C VAL A 71 32.92 1.02 -11.29
N GLU A 72 34.08 0.64 -11.87
CA GLU A 72 34.58 1.21 -13.13
C GLU A 72 33.67 0.96 -14.35
N SER A 73 32.76 -0.01 -14.27
CA SER A 73 31.75 -0.27 -15.28
C SER A 73 30.36 0.05 -14.71
N ALA A 74 29.64 0.95 -15.33
CA ALA A 74 28.28 1.31 -14.97
C ALA A 74 27.34 0.12 -14.84
N PHE A 75 27.53 -0.91 -15.65
CA PHE A 75 26.76 -2.15 -15.56
C PHE A 75 26.98 -2.86 -14.23
N PHE A 76 28.24 -2.99 -13.78
CA PHE A 76 28.55 -3.63 -12.49
C PHE A 76 28.18 -2.75 -11.31
N GLU A 77 28.34 -1.44 -11.42
CA GLU A 77 27.84 -0.49 -10.42
C GLU A 77 26.33 -0.63 -10.26
N GLY A 78 25.57 -0.57 -11.36
CA GLY A 78 24.12 -0.73 -11.36
C GLY A 78 23.69 -2.08 -10.79
N LEU A 79 24.39 -3.17 -11.12
CA LEU A 79 24.11 -4.50 -10.59
C LEU A 79 24.36 -4.58 -9.07
N LEU A 80 25.46 -3.97 -8.59
CA LEU A 80 25.75 -3.87 -7.17
C LEU A 80 24.66 -3.09 -6.44
N PHE A 81 24.28 -1.93 -6.95
CA PHE A 81 23.18 -1.12 -6.42
C PHE A 81 21.86 -1.90 -6.39
N PHE A 82 21.56 -2.69 -7.43
CA PHE A 82 20.39 -3.57 -7.45
C PHE A 82 20.40 -4.55 -6.28
N PHE A 83 21.47 -5.30 -6.08
CA PHE A 83 21.55 -6.30 -5.01
C PHE A 83 21.53 -5.68 -3.62
N VAL A 84 22.23 -4.57 -3.44
CA VAL A 84 22.26 -3.86 -2.14
C VAL A 84 20.88 -3.31 -1.81
N ASN A 85 20.19 -2.66 -2.75
CA ASN A 85 18.82 -2.19 -2.55
C ASN A 85 17.87 -3.33 -2.24
N MET A 86 17.94 -4.43 -3.01
CA MET A 86 17.11 -5.61 -2.76
C MET A 86 17.33 -6.13 -1.33
N LEU A 87 18.59 -6.25 -0.89
CA LEU A 87 18.92 -6.69 0.46
C LEU A 87 18.36 -5.75 1.53
N ILE A 88 18.50 -4.43 1.34
CA ILE A 88 17.99 -3.41 2.27
C ILE A 88 16.47 -3.49 2.37
N VAL A 89 15.76 -3.52 1.24
CA VAL A 89 14.29 -3.57 1.22
C VAL A 89 13.80 -4.85 1.88
N VAL A 90 14.37 -6.02 1.55
CA VAL A 90 14.03 -7.30 2.18
C VAL A 90 14.28 -7.26 3.68
N SER A 91 15.42 -6.72 4.13
CA SER A 91 15.74 -6.60 5.56
C SER A 91 14.74 -5.72 6.31
N ILE A 92 14.42 -4.55 5.76
CA ILE A 92 13.46 -3.61 6.35
C ILE A 92 12.06 -4.26 6.42
N LEU A 93 11.61 -4.89 5.35
CA LEU A 93 10.31 -5.57 5.32
C LEU A 93 10.26 -6.76 6.29
N THR A 94 11.37 -7.49 6.45
CA THR A 94 11.47 -8.59 7.43
C THR A 94 11.34 -8.07 8.85
N VAL A 95 12.05 -7.00 9.20
CA VAL A 95 11.94 -6.36 10.52
C VAL A 95 10.53 -5.84 10.76
N PHE A 96 9.94 -5.16 9.79
CA PHE A 96 8.57 -4.66 9.85
C PHE A 96 7.57 -5.80 10.06
N SER A 97 7.69 -6.87 9.29
CA SER A 97 6.83 -8.05 9.42
C SER A 97 6.97 -8.70 10.79
N GLY A 98 8.20 -8.78 11.32
CA GLY A 98 8.46 -9.28 12.67
C GLY A 98 7.82 -8.42 13.76
N LEU A 99 7.94 -7.09 13.66
CA LEU A 99 7.32 -6.15 14.62
C LEU A 99 5.79 -6.20 14.57
N THR A 100 5.21 -6.22 13.37
CA THR A 100 3.76 -6.33 13.18
C THR A 100 3.25 -7.65 13.73
N SER A 101 3.95 -8.75 13.48
CA SER A 101 3.63 -10.08 14.00
C SER A 101 3.70 -10.14 15.52
N LEU A 102 4.75 -9.54 16.11
CA LEU A 102 4.88 -9.42 17.57
C LEU A 102 3.71 -8.63 18.16
N MET A 103 3.36 -7.51 17.55
CA MET A 103 2.22 -6.68 17.98
C MET A 103 0.91 -7.48 17.94
N LEU A 104 0.62 -8.17 16.82
CA LEU A 104 -0.59 -8.99 16.68
C LEU A 104 -0.65 -10.11 17.73
N THR A 105 0.49 -10.71 18.07
CA THR A 105 0.58 -11.73 19.13
C THR A 105 0.32 -11.14 20.51
N LEU A 106 0.91 -9.98 20.83
CA LEU A 106 0.73 -9.30 22.12
C LEU A 106 -0.74 -8.90 22.35
N PHE A 107 -1.44 -8.49 21.30
CA PHE A 107 -2.87 -8.19 21.37
C PHE A 107 -3.76 -9.45 21.36
N LYS A 108 -3.16 -10.65 21.39
CA LYS A 108 -3.87 -11.94 21.25
C LYS A 108 -4.79 -11.96 20.02
N TYR A 109 -4.33 -11.34 18.94
CA TYR A 109 -5.05 -11.23 17.69
C TYR A 109 -4.86 -12.48 16.85
N GLU A 110 -3.61 -13.00 16.81
CA GLU A 110 -3.24 -14.18 16.06
C GLU A 110 -2.35 -15.14 16.86
N THR A 111 -2.24 -16.37 16.37
CA THR A 111 -1.27 -17.35 16.84
C THR A 111 0.02 -17.24 16.03
N LEU A 112 1.17 -17.56 16.65
CA LEU A 112 2.48 -17.59 15.99
C LEU A 112 2.48 -18.47 14.72
N GLN A 113 1.67 -19.54 14.71
CA GLN A 113 1.57 -20.44 13.56
C GLN A 113 0.89 -19.75 12.35
N ASN A 114 -0.16 -18.97 12.58
CA ASN A 114 -0.84 -18.23 11.52
C ASN A 114 0.09 -17.16 10.94
N ILE A 115 0.81 -16.43 11.78
CA ILE A 115 1.81 -15.46 11.36
C ILE A 115 2.88 -16.10 10.47
N LYS A 116 3.40 -17.28 10.89
CA LYS A 116 4.38 -18.02 10.10
C LYS A 116 3.84 -18.42 8.72
N ASN A 117 2.57 -18.83 8.64
CA ASN A 117 1.93 -19.18 7.38
C ASN A 117 1.78 -17.93 6.49
N THR A 118 1.30 -16.81 7.03
CA THR A 118 1.16 -15.54 6.29
C THR A 118 2.50 -15.05 5.76
N LEU A 119 3.57 -15.14 6.56
CA LEU A 119 4.92 -14.78 6.12
C LEU A 119 5.39 -15.67 4.97
N LYS A 120 5.18 -16.99 5.09
CA LYS A 120 5.55 -17.95 4.05
C LYS A 120 4.77 -17.72 2.74
N ASP A 121 3.48 -17.46 2.83
CA ASP A 121 2.64 -17.18 1.66
C ASP A 121 3.00 -15.82 1.03
N GLY A 122 3.57 -14.89 1.82
CA GLY A 122 4.06 -13.58 1.38
C GLY A 122 5.50 -13.56 0.82
N GLU A 123 6.30 -14.61 1.00
CA GLU A 123 7.71 -14.61 0.57
C GLU A 123 7.88 -14.23 -0.91
N PHE A 124 7.03 -14.74 -1.79
CA PHE A 124 7.07 -14.44 -3.22
C PHE A 124 6.79 -12.96 -3.50
N GLU A 125 5.82 -12.35 -2.81
CA GLU A 125 5.50 -10.93 -2.98
C GLU A 125 6.62 -10.03 -2.46
N TYR A 126 7.25 -10.37 -1.33
CA TYR A 126 8.40 -9.62 -0.80
C TYR A 126 9.55 -9.60 -1.80
N VAL A 127 9.89 -10.77 -2.36
CA VAL A 127 10.97 -10.89 -3.35
C VAL A 127 10.60 -10.14 -4.62
N THR A 128 9.38 -10.31 -5.12
CA THR A 128 8.91 -9.65 -6.35
C THR A 128 8.94 -8.14 -6.21
N MET A 129 8.40 -7.58 -5.13
CA MET A 129 8.34 -6.13 -4.93
C MET A 129 9.74 -5.54 -4.68
N SER A 130 10.57 -6.23 -3.88
CA SER A 130 11.95 -5.81 -3.66
C SER A 130 12.74 -5.81 -4.97
N SER A 131 12.53 -6.83 -5.82
CA SER A 131 13.15 -6.92 -7.14
C SER A 131 12.64 -5.82 -8.08
N MET A 132 11.36 -5.50 -8.07
CA MET A 132 10.79 -4.40 -8.88
C MET A 132 11.34 -3.04 -8.47
N LEU A 133 11.42 -2.75 -7.17
CA LEU A 133 12.01 -1.50 -6.66
C LEU A 133 13.49 -1.40 -7.01
N ALA A 134 14.25 -2.48 -6.82
CA ALA A 134 15.65 -2.53 -7.18
C ALA A 134 15.87 -2.40 -8.70
N LEU A 135 14.98 -2.99 -9.52
CA LEU A 135 15.02 -2.86 -10.99
C LEU A 135 14.72 -1.42 -11.43
N LEU A 136 13.79 -0.72 -10.78
CA LEU A 136 13.51 0.69 -11.05
C LEU A 136 14.75 1.56 -10.79
N ILE A 137 15.45 1.33 -9.68
CA ILE A 137 16.67 2.07 -9.34
C ILE A 137 17.80 1.74 -10.35
N PHE A 138 17.92 0.47 -10.75
CA PHE A 138 18.88 0.04 -11.76
C PHE A 138 18.59 0.68 -13.13
N ALA A 139 17.33 0.67 -13.55
CA ALA A 139 16.92 1.30 -14.81
C ALA A 139 17.18 2.81 -14.80
N GLU A 140 16.95 3.47 -13.66
CA GLU A 140 17.25 4.89 -13.46
C GLU A 140 18.74 5.17 -13.66
N ARG A 141 19.62 4.37 -13.06
CA ARG A 141 21.07 4.53 -13.24
C ARG A 141 21.51 4.37 -14.69
N LEU A 142 20.94 3.40 -15.40
CA LEU A 142 21.22 3.22 -16.82
C LEU A 142 20.73 4.39 -17.69
N LEU A 143 19.57 4.97 -17.35
CA LEU A 143 19.04 6.13 -18.06
C LEU A 143 19.86 7.39 -17.78
N GLU A 144 20.25 7.61 -16.53
CA GLU A 144 21.11 8.73 -16.15
C GLU A 144 22.44 8.71 -16.92
N GLU A 145 23.07 7.53 -17.01
CA GLU A 145 24.36 7.39 -17.67
C GLU A 145 24.26 7.41 -19.21
N SER A 146 23.22 6.76 -19.79
CA SER A 146 23.10 6.65 -21.25
C SER A 146 22.45 7.84 -21.92
N LEU A 147 21.55 8.56 -21.21
CA LEU A 147 20.73 9.64 -21.79
C LEU A 147 20.85 10.97 -21.03
N ASP A 148 21.68 11.03 -19.97
CA ASP A 148 21.78 12.19 -19.06
C ASP A 148 20.40 12.63 -18.52
N VAL A 149 19.51 11.64 -18.30
CA VAL A 149 18.15 11.82 -17.79
C VAL A 149 18.00 11.10 -16.48
N SER A 150 17.84 11.87 -15.39
CA SER A 150 17.53 11.33 -14.07
C SER A 150 16.07 11.57 -13.72
N ILE A 151 15.25 10.51 -13.74
CA ILE A 151 13.83 10.58 -13.38
C ILE A 151 13.67 10.63 -11.86
N LEU A 152 14.43 9.83 -11.11
CA LEU A 152 14.34 9.79 -9.64
C LEU A 152 14.85 11.07 -8.96
N HIS A 153 15.72 11.85 -9.63
CA HIS A 153 16.12 13.17 -9.15
C HIS A 153 15.09 14.26 -9.47
N THR A 154 14.08 13.96 -10.30
CA THR A 154 12.96 14.87 -10.51
C THR A 154 12.00 14.81 -9.32
N MET A 155 11.32 15.90 -9.04
CA MET A 155 10.25 15.96 -8.04
C MET A 155 9.20 14.86 -8.26
N VAL A 156 8.78 14.65 -9.52
CA VAL A 156 7.78 13.66 -9.90
C VAL A 156 8.27 12.24 -9.59
N GLY A 157 9.51 11.93 -9.94
CA GLY A 157 10.10 10.62 -9.68
C GLY A 157 10.20 10.28 -8.19
N VAL A 158 10.67 11.24 -7.38
CA VAL A 158 10.75 11.08 -5.91
C VAL A 158 9.37 10.84 -5.31
N ILE A 159 8.36 11.65 -5.68
CA ILE A 159 6.99 11.51 -5.20
C ILE A 159 6.41 10.16 -5.60
N MET A 160 6.57 9.75 -6.85
CA MET A 160 6.09 8.46 -7.35
C MET A 160 6.75 7.29 -6.61
N PHE A 161 8.06 7.34 -6.43
CA PHE A 161 8.81 6.28 -5.75
C PHE A 161 8.39 6.12 -4.28
N LEU A 162 8.25 7.24 -3.56
CA LEU A 162 7.75 7.22 -2.19
C LEU A 162 6.32 6.68 -2.12
N ALA A 163 5.43 7.12 -3.02
CA ALA A 163 4.06 6.62 -3.08
C ALA A 163 3.98 5.11 -3.33
N ILE A 164 4.86 4.53 -4.18
CA ILE A 164 4.96 3.08 -4.38
C ILE A 164 5.27 2.37 -3.06
N ILE A 165 6.30 2.83 -2.34
CA ILE A 165 6.71 2.21 -1.07
C ILE A 165 5.58 2.31 -0.04
N GLU A 166 4.98 3.48 0.10
CA GLU A 166 3.93 3.74 1.06
C GLU A 166 2.69 2.88 0.82
N GLU A 167 2.18 2.83 -0.42
CA GLU A 167 1.01 2.02 -0.74
C GLU A 167 1.30 0.52 -0.58
N TYR A 168 2.51 0.08 -0.92
CA TYR A 168 2.90 -1.30 -0.74
C TYR A 168 2.99 -1.72 0.74
N VAL A 169 3.57 -0.89 1.60
CA VAL A 169 3.66 -1.20 3.03
C VAL A 169 2.28 -1.22 3.69
N LYS A 170 1.37 -0.32 3.27
CA LYS A 170 -0.04 -0.35 3.69
C LYS A 170 -0.71 -1.66 3.27
N HIS A 171 -0.47 -2.10 2.02
CA HIS A 171 -0.97 -3.40 1.55
C HIS A 171 -0.49 -4.57 2.42
N LEU A 172 0.80 -4.66 2.68
CA LEU A 172 1.35 -5.71 3.55
C LEU A 172 0.68 -5.71 4.92
N THR A 173 0.44 -4.53 5.50
CA THR A 173 -0.24 -4.41 6.79
C THR A 173 -1.65 -4.95 6.74
N VAL A 174 -2.43 -4.63 5.70
CA VAL A 174 -3.78 -5.17 5.51
C VAL A 174 -3.73 -6.69 5.39
N ARG A 175 -2.78 -7.22 4.63
CA ARG A 175 -2.60 -8.67 4.47
C ARG A 175 -2.28 -9.37 5.79
N PHE A 176 -1.45 -8.79 6.68
CA PHE A 176 -1.20 -9.33 8.01
C PHE A 176 -2.44 -9.35 8.91
N ILE A 177 -3.37 -8.42 8.70
CA ILE A 177 -4.61 -8.33 9.48
C ILE A 177 -5.67 -9.29 8.96
N ASP A 178 -5.61 -9.64 7.67
CA ASP A 178 -6.64 -10.34 6.90
C ASP A 178 -7.01 -11.71 7.47
N ASP A 179 -6.12 -12.39 8.18
CA ASP A 179 -6.27 -13.81 8.55
C ASP A 179 -7.70 -14.16 9.03
N ARG A 180 -8.56 -14.57 8.06
CA ARG A 180 -9.97 -14.96 8.23
C ARG A 180 -10.91 -13.86 8.75
N ARG A 181 -10.50 -12.60 8.68
CA ARG A 181 -11.28 -11.44 9.14
C ARG A 181 -12.09 -10.82 8.03
N ILE A 182 -11.57 -10.85 6.82
CA ILE A 182 -12.26 -10.38 5.63
C ILE A 182 -13.31 -11.41 5.22
N LYS A 183 -14.57 -11.08 5.44
CA LYS A 183 -15.74 -11.92 5.11
C LYS A 183 -16.39 -11.47 3.81
N ASP A 184 -16.22 -10.22 3.46
CA ASP A 184 -16.70 -9.60 2.23
C ASP A 184 -15.74 -8.50 1.74
N VAL A 185 -16.03 -7.97 0.54
CA VAL A 185 -15.15 -6.99 -0.11
C VAL A 185 -15.14 -5.66 0.64
N ASP A 186 -16.24 -5.27 1.29
CA ASP A 186 -16.32 -4.02 2.06
C ASP A 186 -15.48 -4.08 3.35
N ASP A 187 -15.33 -5.24 3.97
CA ASP A 187 -14.36 -5.45 5.06
C ASP A 187 -12.94 -5.04 4.61
N ALA A 188 -12.51 -5.51 3.42
CA ALA A 188 -11.20 -5.19 2.88
C ALA A 188 -11.05 -3.68 2.60
N ILE A 189 -12.10 -3.02 2.09
CA ILE A 189 -12.12 -1.58 1.87
C ILE A 189 -11.95 -0.84 3.21
N THR A 190 -12.75 -1.19 4.21
CA THR A 190 -12.75 -0.54 5.54
C THR A 190 -11.40 -0.72 6.24
N LEU A 191 -10.86 -1.94 6.28
CA LEU A 191 -9.57 -2.21 6.91
C LEU A 191 -8.43 -1.45 6.23
N SER A 192 -8.43 -1.40 4.89
CA SER A 192 -7.43 -0.62 4.13
C SER A 192 -7.54 0.88 4.42
N ILE A 193 -8.76 1.42 4.49
CA ILE A 193 -8.99 2.83 4.86
C ILE A 193 -8.46 3.12 6.27
N VAL A 194 -8.71 2.23 7.24
CA VAL A 194 -8.24 2.41 8.62
C VAL A 194 -6.71 2.42 8.67
N VAL A 195 -6.04 1.52 7.94
CA VAL A 195 -4.57 1.50 7.82
C VAL A 195 -4.06 2.78 7.17
N GLY A 196 -4.70 3.26 6.09
CA GLY A 196 -4.34 4.51 5.42
C GLY A 196 -4.53 5.75 6.30
N LEU A 197 -5.59 5.80 7.10
CA LEU A 197 -5.83 6.87 8.07
C LEU A 197 -4.77 6.88 9.18
N ALA A 198 -4.40 5.70 9.70
CA ALA A 198 -3.35 5.56 10.71
C ALA A 198 -1.99 5.99 10.17
N PHE A 199 -1.67 5.59 8.93
CA PHE A 199 -0.48 6.04 8.23
C PHE A 199 -0.43 7.58 8.13
N SER A 200 -1.48 8.19 7.58
CA SER A 200 -1.56 9.64 7.41
C SER A 200 -1.53 10.39 8.75
N PHE A 201 -2.11 9.81 9.81
CA PHE A 201 -2.06 10.37 11.16
C PHE A 201 -0.62 10.51 11.65
N ILE A 202 0.14 9.42 11.65
CA ILE A 202 1.53 9.44 12.14
C ILE A 202 2.44 10.24 11.22
N GLU A 203 2.24 10.17 9.90
CA GLU A 203 2.97 10.96 8.92
C GLU A 203 2.79 12.45 9.16
N THR A 204 1.56 12.91 9.41
CA THR A 204 1.27 14.31 9.71
C THR A 204 1.97 14.79 10.98
N ILE A 205 2.01 13.96 12.03
CA ILE A 205 2.74 14.28 13.27
C ILE A 205 4.23 14.49 12.97
N ILE A 206 4.81 13.59 12.18
CA ILE A 206 6.23 13.63 11.85
C ILE A 206 6.56 14.87 11.00
N TYR A 207 5.72 15.21 10.04
CA TYR A 207 5.88 16.45 9.28
C TYR A 207 5.83 17.68 10.19
N ALA A 208 4.86 17.75 11.09
CA ALA A 208 4.73 18.87 12.02
C ALA A 208 5.95 19.00 12.97
N VAL A 209 6.50 17.86 13.42
CA VAL A 209 7.73 17.85 14.26
C VAL A 209 8.94 18.27 13.45
N ASN A 210 9.11 17.75 12.23
CA ASN A 210 10.28 18.04 11.39
C ASN A 210 10.32 19.50 10.90
N THR A 211 9.17 20.08 10.60
CA THR A 211 9.08 21.49 10.16
C THR A 211 9.06 22.47 11.33
N GLY A 212 8.79 22.00 12.55
CA GLY A 212 8.55 22.85 13.72
C GLY A 212 7.24 23.66 13.64
N ASP A 213 6.43 23.45 12.59
CA ASP A 213 5.19 24.18 12.35
C ASP A 213 3.97 23.28 12.53
N MET A 214 3.28 23.45 13.67
CA MET A 214 2.06 22.71 13.95
C MET A 214 0.85 23.14 13.09
N ALA A 215 0.90 24.30 12.44
CA ALA A 215 -0.20 24.76 11.58
C ALA A 215 -0.38 23.89 10.35
N ILE A 216 0.68 23.18 9.91
CA ILE A 216 0.63 22.21 8.80
C ILE A 216 -0.36 21.07 9.03
N VAL A 217 -0.73 20.80 10.30
CA VAL A 217 -1.69 19.73 10.65
C VAL A 217 -3.06 19.98 10.00
N LEU A 218 -3.51 21.23 9.94
CA LEU A 218 -4.83 21.55 9.42
C LEU A 218 -4.96 21.25 7.91
N PRO A 219 -4.13 21.76 7.00
CA PRO A 219 -4.21 21.41 5.58
C PRO A 219 -3.98 19.91 5.35
N ARG A 220 -3.09 19.26 6.11
CA ARG A 220 -2.86 17.82 5.97
C ARG A 220 -4.06 16.99 6.41
N ALA A 221 -4.74 17.35 7.50
CA ALA A 221 -5.97 16.68 7.94
C ALA A 221 -7.13 16.83 6.93
N LEU A 222 -7.17 17.95 6.20
CA LEU A 222 -8.25 18.25 5.23
C LEU A 222 -7.96 17.72 3.81
N LEU A 223 -6.70 17.69 3.37
CA LEU A 223 -6.32 17.35 2.01
C LEU A 223 -5.50 16.05 1.93
N THR A 224 -4.39 15.96 2.68
CA THR A 224 -3.49 14.80 2.59
C THR A 224 -4.13 13.53 3.18
N MET A 225 -4.81 13.64 4.33
CA MET A 225 -5.47 12.49 4.95
C MET A 225 -6.55 11.87 4.05
N PRO A 226 -7.45 12.61 3.38
CA PRO A 226 -8.32 12.06 2.35
C PRO A 226 -7.60 11.39 1.18
N ILE A 227 -6.43 11.89 0.75
CA ILE A 227 -5.64 11.26 -0.32
C ILE A 227 -5.23 9.85 0.09
N HIS A 228 -4.64 9.67 1.28
CA HIS A 228 -4.26 8.35 1.80
C HIS A 228 -5.45 7.43 2.00
N LEU A 229 -6.57 7.97 2.53
CA LEU A 229 -7.81 7.24 2.70
C LEU A 229 -8.33 6.70 1.36
N ILE A 230 -8.36 7.54 0.32
CA ILE A 230 -8.86 7.18 -1.01
C ILE A 230 -7.94 6.15 -1.67
N ALA A 231 -6.62 6.39 -1.67
CA ALA A 231 -5.66 5.45 -2.22
C ALA A 231 -5.79 4.07 -1.57
N SER A 232 -5.82 4.03 -0.22
CA SER A 232 -6.00 2.78 0.53
C SER A 232 -7.36 2.13 0.27
N GLY A 233 -8.43 2.91 0.14
CA GLY A 233 -9.76 2.40 -0.19
C GLY A 233 -9.86 1.82 -1.61
N ILE A 234 -9.20 2.46 -2.59
CA ILE A 234 -9.05 1.90 -3.95
C ILE A 234 -8.35 0.56 -3.87
N PHE A 235 -7.19 0.51 -3.20
CA PHE A 235 -6.48 -0.74 -3.01
C PHE A 235 -7.36 -1.80 -2.33
N GLY A 236 -8.03 -1.45 -1.22
CA GLY A 236 -8.89 -2.35 -0.44
C GLY A 236 -10.01 -3.00 -1.27
N TYR A 237 -10.61 -2.26 -2.21
CA TYR A 237 -11.60 -2.82 -3.12
C TYR A 237 -11.01 -3.91 -4.01
N TYR A 238 -9.88 -3.64 -4.66
CA TYR A 238 -9.23 -4.63 -5.53
C TYR A 238 -8.66 -5.81 -4.74
N TYR A 239 -8.13 -5.57 -3.56
CA TYR A 239 -7.67 -6.62 -2.65
C TYR A 239 -8.84 -7.52 -2.19
N GLY A 240 -9.98 -6.95 -1.86
CA GLY A 240 -11.19 -7.71 -1.57
C GLY A 240 -11.62 -8.60 -2.76
N LEU A 241 -11.55 -8.08 -3.99
CA LEU A 241 -11.81 -8.90 -5.19
C LEU A 241 -10.81 -10.04 -5.34
N ALA A 242 -9.53 -9.79 -5.06
CA ALA A 242 -8.47 -10.80 -5.07
C ALA A 242 -8.71 -11.88 -4.01
N HIS A 243 -9.00 -11.49 -2.78
CA HIS A 243 -9.30 -12.39 -1.67
C HIS A 243 -10.45 -13.36 -2.01
N PHE A 244 -11.48 -12.89 -2.70
CA PHE A 244 -12.60 -13.70 -3.16
C PHE A 244 -12.47 -14.21 -4.62
N ALA A 245 -11.24 -14.29 -5.16
CA ALA A 245 -10.98 -14.70 -6.54
C ALA A 245 -11.62 -16.04 -6.91
N LYS A 246 -11.51 -17.06 -6.06
CA LYS A 246 -12.06 -18.41 -6.30
C LYS A 246 -13.58 -18.40 -6.46
N PRO A 247 -14.39 -17.89 -5.52
CA PRO A 247 -15.84 -17.84 -5.68
C PRO A 247 -16.30 -16.88 -6.79
N ILE A 248 -15.60 -15.76 -7.02
CA ILE A 248 -15.93 -14.80 -8.09
C ILE A 248 -15.70 -15.44 -9.46
N THR A 249 -14.54 -16.02 -9.71
CA THR A 249 -14.23 -16.67 -11.00
C THR A 249 -15.11 -17.87 -11.28
N ALA A 250 -15.48 -18.65 -10.26
CA ALA A 250 -16.44 -19.73 -10.38
C ALA A 250 -17.86 -19.24 -10.73
N ALA A 251 -18.24 -18.06 -10.22
CA ALA A 251 -19.52 -17.44 -10.53
C ALA A 251 -19.56 -16.90 -11.96
N GLU A 252 -18.54 -16.17 -12.39
CA GLU A 252 -18.41 -15.59 -13.74
C GLU A 252 -18.30 -16.68 -14.83
N TYR A 253 -17.65 -17.81 -14.52
CA TYR A 253 -17.57 -18.95 -15.44
C TYR A 253 -18.94 -19.49 -15.82
N LYS A 254 -19.86 -19.58 -14.86
CA LYS A 254 -21.23 -20.05 -15.10
C LYS A 254 -22.06 -19.08 -15.93
N GLU A 255 -21.79 -17.78 -15.80
CA GLU A 255 -22.49 -16.70 -16.52
C GLU A 255 -21.85 -16.34 -17.87
N LYS A 256 -20.75 -17.03 -18.26
CA LYS A 256 -19.96 -16.73 -19.46
C LYS A 256 -19.41 -15.28 -19.52
N LYS A 257 -19.42 -14.57 -18.39
CA LYS A 257 -18.90 -13.20 -18.25
C LYS A 257 -17.45 -13.25 -17.73
N TYR A 258 -16.53 -13.57 -18.62
CA TYR A 258 -15.10 -13.64 -18.26
C TYR A 258 -14.46 -12.26 -18.35
N ARG A 259 -14.01 -11.71 -17.23
CA ARG A 259 -13.30 -10.41 -17.14
C ARG A 259 -11.82 -10.54 -16.76
N ILE A 260 -11.15 -11.65 -17.04
CA ILE A 260 -9.70 -11.75 -16.86
C ILE A 260 -9.02 -11.09 -18.08
N ARG A 261 -8.28 -10.00 -17.85
CA ARG A 261 -7.59 -9.26 -18.92
C ARG A 261 -6.38 -10.03 -19.45
N PHE A 262 -5.63 -10.67 -18.56
CA PHE A 262 -4.39 -11.37 -18.88
C PHE A 262 -4.59 -12.88 -19.01
N LYS A 263 -5.61 -13.31 -19.79
CA LYS A 263 -5.93 -14.74 -20.00
C LYS A 263 -4.75 -15.59 -20.47
N TRP A 264 -3.82 -15.01 -21.21
CA TRP A 264 -2.67 -15.72 -21.75
C TRP A 264 -1.68 -16.16 -20.67
N PHE A 265 -1.56 -15.45 -19.52
CA PHE A 265 -0.73 -15.87 -18.40
C PHE A 265 -1.13 -17.24 -17.83
N HIS A 266 -2.42 -17.52 -17.78
CA HIS A 266 -2.92 -18.81 -17.39
C HIS A 266 -2.37 -19.94 -18.29
N THR A 267 -2.25 -19.69 -19.62
CA THR A 267 -1.75 -20.70 -20.55
C THR A 267 -0.22 -20.79 -20.51
N VAL A 268 0.46 -19.67 -20.46
CA VAL A 268 1.94 -19.59 -20.49
C VAL A 268 2.54 -20.06 -19.16
N LEU A 269 2.02 -19.58 -18.03
CA LEU A 269 2.54 -19.90 -16.70
C LEU A 269 1.89 -21.14 -16.06
N ARG A 270 0.93 -21.77 -16.73
CA ARG A 270 0.14 -22.93 -16.22
C ARG A 270 -0.53 -22.67 -14.86
N MET A 271 -0.84 -21.42 -14.54
CA MET A 271 -1.51 -21.02 -13.31
C MET A 271 -3.00 -21.31 -13.38
N LYS A 272 -3.67 -21.52 -12.23
CA LYS A 272 -5.14 -21.58 -12.17
C LYS A 272 -5.72 -20.21 -12.50
N LYS A 273 -6.91 -20.19 -13.09
CA LYS A 273 -7.58 -18.93 -13.46
C LYS A 273 -7.89 -18.03 -12.27
N SER A 274 -8.20 -18.63 -11.11
CA SER A 274 -8.39 -17.90 -9.86
C SER A 274 -7.12 -17.18 -9.42
N ASP A 275 -5.98 -17.85 -9.54
CA ASP A 275 -4.70 -17.33 -9.09
C ASP A 275 -4.25 -16.19 -10.01
N VAL A 276 -4.45 -16.32 -11.33
CA VAL A 276 -4.21 -15.21 -12.30
C VAL A 276 -5.13 -14.02 -12.01
N TYR A 277 -6.39 -14.27 -11.67
CA TYR A 277 -7.33 -13.20 -11.30
C TYR A 277 -6.92 -12.50 -10.00
N GLU A 278 -6.49 -13.28 -9.00
CA GLU A 278 -6.00 -12.78 -7.72
C GLU A 278 -4.83 -11.82 -7.92
N GLU A 279 -3.77 -12.28 -8.60
CA GLU A 279 -2.58 -11.48 -8.89
C GLU A 279 -2.90 -10.23 -9.75
N GLU A 280 -3.77 -10.39 -10.76
CA GLU A 280 -4.25 -9.27 -11.58
C GLU A 280 -4.93 -8.21 -10.74
N LYS A 281 -5.75 -8.60 -9.76
CA LYS A 281 -6.48 -7.65 -8.91
C LYS A 281 -5.55 -6.95 -7.91
N ILE A 282 -4.64 -7.67 -7.29
CA ILE A 282 -3.62 -7.07 -6.40
C ILE A 282 -2.79 -6.04 -7.16
N ALA A 283 -2.24 -6.42 -8.31
CA ALA A 283 -1.44 -5.51 -9.13
C ALA A 283 -2.26 -4.29 -9.59
N GLN A 284 -3.52 -4.50 -10.01
CA GLN A 284 -4.42 -3.42 -10.42
C GLN A 284 -4.72 -2.46 -9.27
N GLY A 285 -4.95 -2.98 -8.07
CA GLY A 285 -5.18 -2.19 -6.86
C GLY A 285 -3.96 -1.33 -6.49
N LEU A 286 -2.77 -1.92 -6.47
CA LEU A 286 -1.53 -1.21 -6.17
C LEU A 286 -1.24 -0.10 -7.20
N VAL A 287 -1.35 -0.41 -8.49
CA VAL A 287 -1.13 0.59 -9.55
C VAL A 287 -2.12 1.75 -9.44
N MET A 288 -3.41 1.47 -9.28
CA MET A 288 -4.42 2.52 -9.19
C MET A 288 -4.28 3.38 -7.94
N ALA A 289 -4.00 2.75 -6.78
CA ALA A 289 -3.76 3.46 -5.52
C ALA A 289 -2.52 4.36 -5.62
N THR A 290 -1.41 3.81 -6.12
CA THR A 290 -0.14 4.55 -6.30
C THR A 290 -0.31 5.71 -7.28
N LEU A 291 -0.97 5.50 -8.43
CA LEU A 291 -1.23 6.57 -9.40
C LEU A 291 -2.07 7.69 -8.80
N PHE A 292 -3.17 7.34 -8.11
CA PHE A 292 -4.01 8.35 -7.45
C PHE A 292 -3.21 9.16 -6.43
N HIS A 293 -2.45 8.47 -5.56
CA HIS A 293 -1.61 9.07 -4.54
C HIS A 293 -0.54 9.99 -5.15
N THR A 294 0.20 9.49 -6.14
CA THR A 294 1.24 10.25 -6.85
C THR A 294 0.68 11.52 -7.49
N ILE A 295 -0.41 11.41 -8.25
CA ILE A 295 -1.02 12.57 -8.92
C ILE A 295 -1.49 13.60 -7.88
N ALA A 296 -2.15 13.16 -6.81
CA ALA A 296 -2.63 14.04 -5.77
C ALA A 296 -1.49 14.78 -5.05
N ASN A 297 -0.37 14.08 -4.74
CA ASN A 297 0.79 14.69 -4.12
C ASN A 297 1.51 15.66 -5.05
N ILE A 298 1.64 15.35 -6.35
CA ILE A 298 2.22 16.28 -7.34
C ILE A 298 1.38 17.56 -7.42
N LEU A 299 0.05 17.45 -7.51
CA LEU A 299 -0.84 18.60 -7.55
C LEU A 299 -0.77 19.42 -6.27
N PHE A 300 -0.60 18.77 -5.11
CA PHE A 300 -0.43 19.45 -3.83
C PHE A 300 0.89 20.19 -3.76
N GLU A 301 2.01 19.60 -4.21
CA GLU A 301 3.33 20.19 -4.23
C GLU A 301 3.41 21.38 -5.21
N LEU A 302 2.61 21.34 -6.28
CA LEU A 302 2.50 22.45 -7.25
C LEU A 302 1.51 23.55 -6.83
N ASP A 303 1.00 23.53 -5.59
CA ASP A 303 -0.01 24.47 -5.08
C ASP A 303 -1.32 24.52 -5.92
N LEU A 304 -1.63 23.42 -6.64
CA LEU A 304 -2.81 23.32 -7.50
C LEU A 304 -4.03 22.82 -6.72
N ALA A 305 -4.32 23.42 -5.56
CA ALA A 305 -5.43 23.03 -4.69
C ALA A 305 -6.79 23.02 -5.42
N PHE A 306 -7.00 23.90 -6.39
CA PHE A 306 -8.23 23.98 -7.19
C PHE A 306 -8.45 22.72 -8.06
N ILE A 307 -7.40 21.92 -8.36
CA ILE A 307 -7.49 20.63 -9.04
C ILE A 307 -7.48 19.49 -8.02
N THR A 308 -6.70 19.62 -6.95
CA THR A 308 -6.59 18.60 -5.89
C THR A 308 -7.93 18.35 -5.19
N VAL A 309 -8.68 19.40 -4.87
CA VAL A 309 -10.00 19.27 -4.21
C VAL A 309 -11.01 18.52 -5.09
N PRO A 310 -11.26 18.85 -6.36
CA PRO A 310 -12.08 18.04 -7.25
C PRO A 310 -11.61 16.59 -7.39
N LEU A 311 -10.30 16.33 -7.43
CA LEU A 311 -9.74 14.99 -7.48
C LEU A 311 -10.07 14.18 -6.21
N ILE A 312 -9.96 14.80 -5.02
CA ILE A 312 -10.38 14.19 -3.76
C ILE A 312 -11.87 13.87 -3.78
N VAL A 313 -12.71 14.80 -4.21
CA VAL A 313 -14.16 14.57 -4.31
C VAL A 313 -14.48 13.41 -5.25
N ALA A 314 -13.84 13.35 -6.42
CA ALA A 314 -13.98 12.23 -7.36
C ALA A 314 -13.54 10.91 -6.74
N GLY A 315 -12.43 10.90 -6.00
CA GLY A 315 -11.94 9.73 -5.27
C GLY A 315 -12.93 9.24 -4.19
N LEU A 316 -13.49 10.15 -3.39
CA LEU A 316 -14.52 9.81 -2.39
C LEU A 316 -15.80 9.25 -3.04
N MET A 317 -16.17 9.77 -4.21
CA MET A 317 -17.28 9.21 -5.00
C MET A 317 -16.95 7.80 -5.50
N ALA A 318 -15.72 7.56 -5.96
CA ALA A 318 -15.27 6.25 -6.38
C ALA A 318 -15.30 5.24 -5.22
N ILE A 319 -14.81 5.59 -4.02
CA ILE A 319 -14.91 4.73 -2.84
C ILE A 319 -16.37 4.42 -2.49
N THR A 320 -17.24 5.43 -2.58
CA THR A 320 -18.68 5.23 -2.36
C THR A 320 -19.29 4.25 -3.36
N TYR A 321 -18.86 4.31 -4.61
CA TYR A 321 -19.25 3.36 -5.66
C TYR A 321 -18.72 1.95 -5.35
N TYR A 322 -17.48 1.81 -4.89
CA TYR A 322 -16.90 0.51 -4.52
C TYR A 322 -17.65 -0.18 -3.38
N TYR A 323 -18.09 0.56 -2.36
CA TYR A 323 -19.00 -0.01 -1.34
C TYR A 323 -20.34 -0.49 -1.91
N LYS A 324 -20.92 0.19 -2.87
CA LYS A 324 -22.14 -0.28 -3.53
C LYS A 324 -21.91 -1.54 -4.36
N GLU A 325 -20.79 -1.59 -5.06
CA GLU A 325 -20.40 -2.76 -5.86
C GLU A 325 -20.08 -3.97 -4.97
N SER A 326 -19.41 -3.77 -3.83
CA SER A 326 -19.13 -4.83 -2.86
C SER A 326 -20.41 -5.46 -2.33
N HIS A 327 -21.44 -4.67 -2.01
CA HIS A 327 -22.75 -5.17 -1.60
C HIS A 327 -23.45 -6.01 -2.69
N PHE A 328 -23.23 -5.66 -3.95
CA PHE A 328 -23.75 -6.45 -5.06
C PHE A 328 -23.04 -7.80 -5.16
N ILE A 329 -21.70 -7.80 -5.06
CA ILE A 329 -20.87 -9.01 -5.06
C ILE A 329 -21.23 -9.91 -3.88
N TYR A 330 -21.38 -9.38 -2.67
CA TYR A 330 -21.83 -10.10 -1.48
C TYR A 330 -23.14 -10.85 -1.74
N ARG A 331 -24.16 -10.16 -2.25
CA ARG A 331 -25.46 -10.77 -2.58
C ARG A 331 -25.34 -11.87 -3.63
N LEU A 332 -24.49 -11.70 -4.62
CA LEU A 332 -24.23 -12.70 -5.66
C LEU A 332 -23.61 -13.98 -5.09
N LEU A 333 -22.67 -13.85 -4.17
CA LEU A 333 -21.97 -14.97 -3.53
C LEU A 333 -22.89 -15.72 -2.56
N HIS A 334 -23.67 -15.01 -1.73
CA HIS A 334 -24.53 -15.62 -0.69
C HIS A 334 -25.86 -16.16 -1.22
N LYS A 335 -26.44 -15.58 -2.27
CA LYS A 335 -27.66 -16.08 -2.90
C LYS A 335 -27.46 -17.52 -3.45
N ARG A 336 -26.22 -17.86 -3.82
CA ARG A 336 -25.86 -19.19 -4.33
C ARG A 336 -25.53 -20.20 -3.23
N ALA A 337 -25.11 -19.76 -2.05
CA ALA A 337 -24.90 -20.66 -0.92
C ALA A 337 -26.22 -21.25 -0.39
N LYS A 338 -27.36 -20.57 -0.61
CA LYS A 338 -28.70 -21.03 -0.23
C LYS A 338 -29.37 -21.94 -1.25
N LEU A 339 -28.77 -22.12 -2.44
CA LEU A 339 -29.31 -22.96 -3.52
C LEU A 339 -28.54 -24.28 -3.68
N LYS A 340 -27.62 -24.57 -2.79
CA LYS A 340 -26.94 -25.86 -2.61
C LYS A 340 -27.39 -26.51 -1.33
#